data_05da7e5a44397cfbe639f40f38800664
#
_entry.id   05da7e5a44397cfbe639f40f38800664
#
_cell.length_a   1.000
_cell.length_b   1.000
_cell.length_c   1.000
_cell.angle_alpha   90.00
_cell.angle_beta   90.00
_cell.angle_gamma   90.00
#
_symmetry.space_group_name_H-M   'P 1'
#
loop_
_entity.id
_entity.type
_entity.pdbx_description
1 polymer ?
#
loop_
_entity_poly.entity_id
_entity_poly.type
_entity_poly.pdbx_seq_one_letter_code
_entity_poly.pdbx_strand_id
1 'polypeptide(L)'
;MFNLKQLILVTLILLSTSNAFSQLGFSHEIGIITGPVAFKSDFGERNDFSTNSGNTGFGIGLVHYINFAYQADCNCYTTDNYFNDHFKLRTEISYNKTKLDHHGLFVQPEQTSADADRLRAHSGEANNFDIGMQLEYFPLSIRSFQAFGYRFAPFVSLGAHYVSFNPKVSTSYLGEGDPGNINNLNNFYNPWSRPPLENPIDVSGGSTWSVVSSIGVRYKLNTMADLMLDLRGQYYFNDWIDGLNHQLEYNKYNDWLVWLNVGYIYYLD
;
A
#
# COMPACT_ATOMS: atom_id res chain seq x y z
N MET A 1 -14.00 -0.71 -22.68
CA MET A 1 -13.74 0.72 -22.91
C MET A 1 -14.96 1.52 -22.50
N PHE A 2 -14.86 2.37 -21.50
CA PHE A 2 -15.94 3.29 -21.15
C PHE A 2 -16.14 4.31 -22.29
N ASN A 3 -17.39 4.46 -22.73
CA ASN A 3 -17.73 5.44 -23.76
C ASN A 3 -17.66 6.85 -23.13
N LEU A 4 -17.19 7.85 -23.87
CA LEU A 4 -17.09 9.26 -23.42
C LEU A 4 -18.38 9.76 -22.78
N LYS A 5 -19.54 9.34 -23.28
CA LYS A 5 -20.86 9.66 -22.70
C LYS A 5 -21.06 9.06 -21.30
N GLN A 6 -20.55 7.86 -21.06
CA GLN A 6 -20.62 7.21 -19.74
C GLN A 6 -19.67 7.91 -18.75
N LEU A 7 -18.50 8.33 -19.19
CA LEU A 7 -17.55 9.09 -18.38
C LEU A 7 -18.16 10.45 -17.98
N ILE A 8 -18.75 11.18 -18.93
CA ILE A 8 -19.44 12.45 -18.65
C ILE A 8 -20.60 12.26 -17.69
N LEU A 9 -21.40 11.19 -17.84
CA LEU A 9 -22.52 10.90 -16.96
C LEU A 9 -22.05 10.60 -15.53
N VAL A 10 -20.98 9.79 -15.37
CA VAL A 10 -20.39 9.48 -14.07
C VAL A 10 -19.83 10.75 -13.42
N THR A 11 -19.16 11.61 -14.19
CA THR A 11 -18.62 12.89 -13.69
C THR A 11 -19.75 13.83 -13.26
N LEU A 12 -20.83 13.91 -14.01
CA LEU A 12 -22.02 14.71 -13.66
C LEU A 12 -22.72 14.18 -12.38
N ILE A 13 -22.82 12.86 -12.22
CA ILE A 13 -23.36 12.23 -11.00
C ILE A 13 -22.47 12.54 -9.80
N LEU A 14 -21.15 12.43 -9.95
CA LEU A 14 -20.18 12.77 -8.90
C LEU A 14 -20.24 14.26 -8.51
N LEU A 15 -20.41 15.17 -9.47
CA LEU A 15 -20.56 16.61 -9.21
C LEU A 15 -21.91 16.96 -8.56
N SER A 16 -22.97 16.21 -8.85
CA SER A 16 -24.30 16.45 -8.25
C SER A 16 -24.40 15.96 -6.81
N THR A 17 -23.55 15.01 -6.39
CA THR A 17 -23.52 14.51 -5.00
C THR A 17 -22.80 15.47 -4.04
N SER A 18 -22.00 16.42 -4.54
CA SER A 18 -21.25 17.37 -3.70
C SER A 18 -22.16 18.26 -2.82
N ASN A 19 -23.41 18.53 -3.23
CA ASN A 19 -24.35 19.31 -2.45
C ASN A 19 -25.05 18.53 -1.32
N ALA A 20 -24.97 17.19 -1.30
CA ALA A 20 -25.58 16.36 -0.28
C ALA A 20 -24.75 16.26 1.01
N PHE A 21 -23.44 16.50 0.95
CA PHE A 21 -22.55 16.39 2.10
C PHE A 21 -22.66 17.56 3.08
N SER A 22 -23.12 18.73 2.63
CA SER A 22 -23.37 19.90 3.49
C SER A 22 -24.41 19.68 4.59
N GLN A 23 -25.22 18.63 4.50
CA GLN A 23 -26.26 18.35 5.49
C GLN A 23 -25.84 17.41 6.62
N LEU A 24 -24.68 16.74 6.52
CA LEU A 24 -24.20 15.79 7.52
C LEU A 24 -23.36 16.44 8.64
N GLY A 25 -22.99 17.72 8.50
CA GLY A 25 -22.32 18.49 9.55
C GLY A 25 -20.89 18.05 9.89
N PHE A 26 -20.26 17.16 9.09
CA PHE A 26 -18.87 16.77 9.26
C PHE A 26 -17.95 17.62 8.37
N SER A 27 -16.76 17.91 8.88
CA SER A 27 -15.71 18.55 8.10
C SER A 27 -14.98 17.53 7.23
N HIS A 28 -14.56 17.97 6.05
CA HIS A 28 -13.91 17.13 5.05
C HIS A 28 -12.50 17.63 4.73
N GLU A 29 -11.58 16.68 4.59
CA GLU A 29 -10.21 16.98 4.20
C GLU A 29 -9.84 16.10 3.01
N ILE A 30 -9.03 16.63 2.09
CA ILE A 30 -8.50 15.88 0.95
C ILE A 30 -6.98 16.00 0.93
N GLY A 31 -6.29 14.96 0.48
CA GLY A 31 -4.83 15.01 0.42
C GLY A 31 -4.23 14.08 -0.60
N ILE A 32 -2.94 14.30 -0.82
CA ILE A 32 -2.09 13.46 -1.63
C ILE A 32 -1.00 12.91 -0.73
N ILE A 33 -0.76 11.61 -0.84
CA ILE A 33 0.31 10.89 -0.16
C ILE A 33 1.26 10.30 -1.18
N THR A 34 2.54 10.22 -0.82
CA THR A 34 3.56 9.65 -1.70
C THR A 34 4.79 9.25 -0.90
N GLY A 35 5.58 8.32 -1.42
CA GLY A 35 6.85 7.97 -0.81
C GLY A 35 7.37 6.58 -1.18
N PRO A 36 8.54 6.22 -0.65
CA PRO A 36 9.15 4.93 -0.90
C PRO A 36 8.38 3.79 -0.23
N VAL A 37 8.32 2.67 -0.94
CA VAL A 37 7.79 1.41 -0.44
C VAL A 37 8.91 0.36 -0.39
N ALA A 38 8.84 -0.53 0.59
CA ALA A 38 9.65 -1.74 0.68
C ALA A 38 8.71 -2.94 0.74
N PHE A 39 8.96 -3.92 -0.13
CA PHE A 39 8.12 -5.10 -0.25
C PHE A 39 8.81 -6.32 0.33
N LYS A 40 8.16 -7.01 1.24
CA LYS A 40 8.62 -8.25 1.83
C LYS A 40 7.88 -9.41 1.17
N SER A 41 8.55 -10.08 0.24
CA SER A 41 8.00 -11.04 -0.69
C SER A 41 8.81 -12.33 -0.72
N ASP A 42 8.50 -13.20 -1.66
CA ASP A 42 9.22 -14.44 -1.93
C ASP A 42 10.54 -14.24 -2.71
N PHE A 43 10.85 -13.01 -3.12
CA PHE A 43 12.14 -12.67 -3.72
C PHE A 43 13.23 -12.50 -2.66
N GLY A 44 14.08 -13.53 -2.54
CA GLY A 44 15.15 -13.63 -1.52
C GLY A 44 14.65 -14.16 -0.17
N GLU A 45 15.51 -14.11 0.83
CA GLU A 45 15.15 -14.55 2.18
C GLU A 45 14.34 -13.46 2.90
N ARG A 46 13.15 -13.79 3.34
CA ARG A 46 12.19 -12.88 3.97
C ARG A 46 12.70 -12.20 5.26
N ASN A 47 13.61 -12.84 5.99
CA ASN A 47 14.17 -12.31 7.23
C ASN A 47 15.55 -11.66 7.03
N ASP A 48 16.07 -11.61 5.81
CA ASP A 48 17.30 -10.91 5.50
C ASP A 48 17.04 -9.41 5.25
N PHE A 49 17.79 -8.55 5.96
CA PHE A 49 17.67 -7.10 5.81
C PHE A 49 18.06 -6.63 4.40
N SER A 50 19.06 -7.24 3.77
CA SER A 50 19.49 -6.87 2.41
C SER A 50 18.39 -7.11 1.38
N THR A 51 17.65 -8.21 1.52
CA THR A 51 16.46 -8.51 0.71
C THR A 51 15.38 -7.44 0.87
N ASN A 52 15.01 -7.12 2.10
CA ASN A 52 13.92 -6.18 2.37
C ASN A 52 14.28 -4.73 2.00
N SER A 53 15.55 -4.33 2.14
CA SER A 53 16.02 -3.00 1.75
C SER A 53 16.32 -2.88 0.25
N GLY A 54 16.57 -3.98 -0.46
CA GLY A 54 16.79 -4.04 -1.90
C GLY A 54 15.49 -3.99 -2.69
N ASN A 55 14.43 -4.66 -2.21
CA ASN A 55 13.13 -4.75 -2.87
C ASN A 55 12.28 -3.51 -2.56
N THR A 56 12.62 -2.40 -3.21
CA THR A 56 12.01 -1.10 -2.99
C THR A 56 11.33 -0.55 -4.23
N GLY A 57 10.42 0.37 -4.01
CA GLY A 57 9.64 1.01 -5.06
C GLY A 57 9.07 2.35 -4.61
N PHE A 58 8.00 2.74 -5.24
CA PHE A 58 7.36 4.03 -5.00
C PHE A 58 5.84 3.89 -5.00
N GLY A 59 5.18 4.64 -4.12
CA GLY A 59 3.75 4.71 -4.04
C GLY A 59 3.22 6.13 -4.08
N ILE A 60 2.00 6.27 -4.59
CA ILE A 60 1.23 7.51 -4.62
C ILE A 60 -0.23 7.21 -4.30
N GLY A 61 -0.91 8.10 -3.59
CA GLY A 61 -2.32 7.93 -3.27
C GLY A 61 -3.05 9.24 -3.06
N LEU A 62 -4.36 9.16 -3.19
CA LEU A 62 -5.31 10.20 -2.80
C LEU A 62 -6.03 9.75 -1.53
N VAL A 63 -6.16 10.65 -0.59
CA VAL A 63 -6.83 10.41 0.68
C VAL A 63 -7.94 11.43 0.89
N HIS A 64 -9.03 10.97 1.45
CA HIS A 64 -10.13 11.81 1.89
C HIS A 64 -10.45 11.48 3.34
N TYR A 65 -10.65 12.50 4.15
CA TYR A 65 -10.96 12.35 5.57
C TYR A 65 -12.35 12.89 5.88
N ILE A 66 -13.05 12.15 6.72
CA ILE A 66 -14.22 12.63 7.45
C ILE A 66 -13.77 12.93 8.87
N ASN A 67 -13.87 14.19 9.27
CA ASN A 67 -13.52 14.64 10.60
C ASN A 67 -14.79 14.80 11.45
N PHE A 68 -14.91 14.00 12.49
CA PHE A 68 -16.07 13.97 13.37
C PHE A 68 -16.07 15.13 14.40
N ALA A 69 -14.94 15.82 14.59
CA ALA A 69 -14.80 16.90 15.57
C ALA A 69 -15.66 18.14 15.24
N TYR A 70 -15.97 18.32 13.95
CA TYR A 70 -16.81 19.41 13.48
C TYR A 70 -18.18 18.86 13.11
N GLN A 71 -19.10 18.89 14.07
CA GLN A 71 -20.51 18.72 13.81
C GLN A 71 -21.13 20.12 13.90
N ALA A 72 -21.70 20.60 12.81
CA ALA A 72 -22.47 21.86 12.79
C ALA A 72 -23.80 21.61 13.51
N ASP A 73 -23.78 21.65 14.84
CA ASP A 73 -24.99 21.64 15.64
C ASP A 73 -25.49 23.09 15.78
N CYS A 74 -26.64 23.37 15.14
CA CYS A 74 -27.36 24.63 15.34
C CYS A 74 -27.92 24.79 16.75
N ASN A 75 -27.83 23.75 17.58
CA ASN A 75 -28.15 23.79 19.00
C ASN A 75 -26.88 24.06 19.79
N CYS A 76 -26.89 25.07 20.63
CA CYS A 76 -25.79 25.46 21.54
C CYS A 76 -25.36 24.38 22.54
N TYR A 77 -25.80 23.13 22.38
CA TYR A 77 -25.45 21.95 23.18
C TYR A 77 -24.61 20.97 22.34
N THR A 78 -23.35 21.33 22.06
CA THR A 78 -22.39 20.35 21.58
C THR A 78 -22.00 19.45 22.77
N THR A 79 -22.52 18.23 22.78
CA THR A 79 -21.97 17.20 23.65
C THR A 79 -20.58 16.85 23.10
N ASP A 80 -19.54 17.33 23.77
CA ASP A 80 -18.17 16.92 23.48
C ASP A 80 -18.06 15.42 23.70
N ASN A 81 -18.07 14.68 22.57
CA ASN A 81 -17.88 13.26 22.59
C ASN A 81 -16.39 12.98 22.34
N TYR A 82 -15.77 12.19 23.24
CA TYR A 82 -14.38 11.77 23.12
C TYR A 82 -14.09 11.19 21.71
N PHE A 83 -14.98 10.37 21.17
CA PHE A 83 -14.83 9.79 19.84
C PHE A 83 -14.68 10.88 18.76
N ASN A 84 -15.54 11.88 18.79
CA ASN A 84 -15.53 12.93 17.76
C ASN A 84 -14.24 13.76 17.77
N ASP A 85 -13.63 13.94 18.95
CA ASP A 85 -12.43 14.76 19.10
C ASP A 85 -11.11 13.97 18.91
N HIS A 86 -11.20 12.63 18.82
CA HIS A 86 -10.01 11.78 18.76
C HIS A 86 -9.96 10.87 17.53
N PHE A 87 -11.01 10.80 16.73
CA PHE A 87 -11.04 9.91 15.58
C PHE A 87 -11.35 10.63 14.27
N LYS A 88 -10.73 10.16 13.19
CA LYS A 88 -11.04 10.51 11.79
C LYS A 88 -11.19 9.24 10.98
N LEU A 89 -12.10 9.26 10.02
CA LEU A 89 -12.20 8.21 9.01
C LEU A 89 -11.43 8.65 7.77
N ARG A 90 -10.40 7.89 7.40
CA ARG A 90 -9.62 8.05 6.18
C ARG A 90 -10.13 7.08 5.13
N THR A 91 -10.51 7.57 3.96
CA THR A 91 -10.69 6.78 2.75
C THR A 91 -9.52 7.02 1.81
N GLU A 92 -9.11 5.98 1.08
CA GLU A 92 -7.90 6.03 0.27
C GLU A 92 -8.06 5.30 -1.04
N ILE A 93 -7.46 5.88 -2.09
CA ILE A 93 -7.17 5.23 -3.36
C ILE A 93 -5.69 5.42 -3.60
N SER A 94 -4.94 4.33 -3.74
CA SER A 94 -3.49 4.40 -3.93
C SER A 94 -2.98 3.38 -4.95
N TYR A 95 -1.79 3.65 -5.45
CA TYR A 95 -1.05 2.79 -6.35
C TYR A 95 0.40 2.71 -5.89
N ASN A 96 0.94 1.50 -5.85
CA ASN A 96 2.35 1.29 -5.59
C ASN A 96 2.95 0.32 -6.59
N LYS A 97 4.24 0.54 -6.87
CA LYS A 97 5.03 -0.30 -7.76
C LYS A 97 6.37 -0.57 -7.09
N THR A 98 6.73 -1.84 -6.99
CA THR A 98 8.00 -2.29 -6.41
C THR A 98 8.73 -3.17 -7.43
N LYS A 99 10.04 -2.96 -7.57
CA LYS A 99 10.93 -3.89 -8.27
C LYS A 99 11.44 -4.92 -7.29
N LEU A 100 11.52 -6.16 -7.75
CA LEU A 100 11.86 -7.31 -6.94
C LEU A 100 13.04 -8.04 -7.56
N ASP A 101 14.09 -8.21 -6.79
CA ASP A 101 15.29 -8.95 -7.14
C ASP A 101 15.70 -9.85 -5.97
N HIS A 102 16.42 -10.93 -6.24
CA HIS A 102 16.97 -11.77 -5.19
C HIS A 102 18.24 -11.13 -4.63
N HIS A 103 18.26 -10.96 -3.31
CA HIS A 103 19.40 -10.45 -2.55
C HIS A 103 19.82 -11.48 -1.49
N GLY A 104 20.95 -11.24 -0.83
CA GLY A 104 21.43 -12.07 0.28
C GLY A 104 22.39 -13.17 -0.11
N LEU A 105 22.54 -14.16 0.77
CA LEU A 105 23.63 -15.15 0.72
C LEU A 105 23.63 -15.99 -0.55
N PHE A 106 22.47 -16.37 -1.08
CA PHE A 106 22.34 -17.30 -2.21
C PHE A 106 22.71 -16.68 -3.56
N VAL A 107 22.78 -15.36 -3.66
CA VAL A 107 23.11 -14.63 -4.89
C VAL A 107 24.43 -13.87 -4.83
N GLN A 108 25.23 -14.09 -3.79
CA GLN A 108 26.56 -13.49 -3.67
C GLN A 108 27.48 -13.94 -4.82
N PRO A 109 28.45 -13.11 -5.24
CA PRO A 109 29.35 -13.42 -6.36
C PRO A 109 30.15 -14.71 -6.18
N GLU A 110 30.37 -15.13 -4.93
CA GLU A 110 31.08 -16.37 -4.57
C GLU A 110 30.27 -17.64 -4.88
N GLN A 111 28.96 -17.50 -5.05
CA GLN A 111 28.06 -18.60 -5.42
C GLN A 111 28.16 -18.83 -6.93
N THR A 112 28.82 -19.93 -7.34
CA THR A 112 29.08 -20.28 -8.75
C THR A 112 28.18 -21.39 -9.29
N SER A 113 27.13 -21.75 -8.56
CA SER A 113 26.18 -22.77 -9.00
C SER A 113 25.23 -22.26 -10.07
N ALA A 114 24.74 -23.11 -10.95
CA ALA A 114 23.72 -22.79 -11.92
C ALA A 114 22.42 -22.28 -11.27
N ASP A 115 22.11 -22.70 -10.04
CA ASP A 115 20.95 -22.25 -9.28
C ASP A 115 21.15 -20.82 -8.78
N ALA A 116 22.36 -20.43 -8.40
CA ALA A 116 22.68 -19.04 -8.05
C ALA A 116 22.57 -18.12 -9.28
N ASP A 117 22.96 -18.61 -10.47
CA ASP A 117 22.83 -17.86 -11.72
C ASP A 117 21.35 -17.68 -12.10
N ARG A 118 20.49 -18.71 -11.88
CA ARG A 118 19.05 -18.60 -12.06
C ARG A 118 18.42 -17.55 -11.14
N LEU A 119 18.80 -17.55 -9.84
CA LEU A 119 18.31 -16.55 -8.89
C LEU A 119 18.74 -15.13 -9.25
N ARG A 120 19.99 -14.94 -9.68
CA ARG A 120 20.50 -13.61 -10.12
C ARG A 120 19.82 -13.11 -11.39
N ALA A 121 19.43 -14.03 -12.27
CA ALA A 121 18.75 -13.70 -13.53
C ALA A 121 17.25 -13.44 -13.36
N HIS A 122 16.67 -13.87 -12.25
CA HIS A 122 15.24 -13.75 -11.95
C HIS A 122 14.93 -12.40 -11.33
N SER A 123 13.94 -11.70 -11.87
CA SER A 123 13.44 -10.43 -11.37
C SER A 123 11.92 -10.34 -11.49
N GLY A 124 11.32 -9.49 -10.68
CA GLY A 124 9.88 -9.28 -10.65
C GLY A 124 9.47 -7.82 -10.48
N GLU A 125 8.18 -7.58 -10.65
CA GLU A 125 7.53 -6.32 -10.29
C GLU A 125 6.21 -6.62 -9.60
N ALA A 126 5.99 -6.07 -8.39
CA ALA A 126 4.68 -6.00 -7.77
C ALA A 126 4.03 -4.66 -8.14
N ASN A 127 2.84 -4.70 -8.75
CA ASN A 127 2.06 -3.53 -9.13
C ASN A 127 0.70 -3.65 -8.46
N ASN A 128 0.41 -2.78 -7.48
CA ASN A 128 -0.77 -2.87 -6.65
C ASN A 128 -1.59 -1.59 -6.74
N PHE A 129 -2.89 -1.74 -6.93
CA PHE A 129 -3.89 -0.69 -6.84
C PHE A 129 -4.79 -0.99 -5.65
N ASP A 130 -4.85 -0.06 -4.71
CA ASP A 130 -5.54 -0.20 -3.44
C ASP A 130 -6.71 0.77 -3.35
N ILE A 131 -7.82 0.31 -2.80
CA ILE A 131 -8.93 1.15 -2.36
C ILE A 131 -9.37 0.67 -0.97
N GLY A 132 -9.49 1.58 0.00
CA GLY A 132 -9.82 1.16 1.35
C GLY A 132 -10.13 2.28 2.31
N MET A 133 -10.29 1.89 3.56
CA MET A 133 -10.66 2.76 4.66
C MET A 133 -9.83 2.43 5.89
N GLN A 134 -9.47 3.47 6.65
CA GLN A 134 -8.74 3.37 7.91
C GLN A 134 -9.37 4.30 8.94
N LEU A 135 -9.48 3.84 10.17
CA LEU A 135 -9.82 4.69 11.30
C LEU A 135 -8.51 5.19 11.92
N GLU A 136 -8.32 6.51 11.95
CA GLU A 136 -7.19 7.17 12.59
C GLU A 136 -7.58 7.62 14.00
N TYR A 137 -6.77 7.26 14.98
CA TYR A 137 -6.88 7.69 16.36
C TYR A 137 -5.80 8.70 16.72
N PHE A 138 -6.21 9.85 17.22
CA PHE A 138 -5.37 10.93 17.71
C PHE A 138 -5.44 10.96 19.25
N PRO A 139 -4.33 10.70 19.96
CA PRO A 139 -4.32 10.77 21.44
C PRO A 139 -4.51 12.19 21.98
N LEU A 140 -4.32 13.21 21.14
CA LEU A 140 -4.53 14.62 21.46
C LEU A 140 -5.78 15.15 20.75
N SER A 141 -6.44 16.16 21.33
CA SER A 141 -7.66 16.77 20.79
C SER A 141 -7.48 17.30 19.37
N ILE A 142 -8.27 16.82 18.42
CA ILE A 142 -8.28 17.29 17.03
C ILE A 142 -8.69 18.77 16.96
N ARG A 143 -9.67 19.18 17.77
CA ARG A 143 -10.13 20.57 17.85
C ARG A 143 -9.00 21.52 18.27
N SER A 144 -8.24 21.14 19.32
CA SER A 144 -7.09 21.90 19.77
C SER A 144 -6.00 22.00 18.71
N PHE A 145 -5.76 20.92 17.96
CA PHE A 145 -4.84 20.91 16.83
C PHE A 145 -5.29 21.89 15.72
N GLN A 146 -6.54 21.84 15.33
CA GLN A 146 -7.09 22.72 14.31
C GLN A 146 -7.09 24.19 14.75
N ALA A 147 -7.31 24.45 16.04
CA ALA A 147 -7.23 25.79 16.64
C ALA A 147 -5.80 26.28 16.94
N PHE A 148 -4.76 25.62 16.43
CA PHE A 148 -3.34 25.92 16.71
C PHE A 148 -2.93 25.85 18.18
N GLY A 149 -3.64 25.10 19.03
CA GLY A 149 -3.23 24.85 20.41
C GLY A 149 -1.90 24.09 20.48
N TYR A 150 -1.60 23.30 19.46
CA TYR A 150 -0.30 22.66 19.21
C TYR A 150 -0.13 22.40 17.70
N ARG A 151 1.14 22.09 17.26
CA ARG A 151 1.47 21.94 15.84
C ARG A 151 1.70 20.50 15.39
N PHE A 152 1.95 19.58 16.30
CA PHE A 152 2.24 18.18 16.00
C PHE A 152 1.15 17.29 16.58
N ALA A 153 0.41 16.61 15.74
CA ALA A 153 -0.64 15.66 16.11
C ALA A 153 -0.18 14.24 15.75
N PRO A 154 0.34 13.47 16.71
CA PRO A 154 0.61 12.06 16.49
C PRO A 154 -0.70 11.30 16.30
N PHE A 155 -0.65 10.23 15.49
CA PHE A 155 -1.79 9.34 15.30
C PHE A 155 -1.35 7.90 15.06
N VAL A 156 -2.28 6.98 15.27
CA VAL A 156 -2.19 5.59 14.82
C VAL A 156 -3.44 5.27 14.01
N SER A 157 -3.32 4.39 13.04
CA SER A 157 -4.46 3.96 12.24
C SER A 157 -4.53 2.45 12.07
N LEU A 158 -5.75 1.98 11.85
CA LEU A 158 -6.04 0.61 11.49
C LEU A 158 -7.18 0.59 10.48
N GLY A 159 -7.05 -0.28 9.46
CA GLY A 159 -8.06 -0.40 8.44
C GLY A 159 -7.89 -1.60 7.53
N ALA A 160 -8.69 -1.62 6.47
CA ALA A 160 -8.65 -2.66 5.46
C ALA A 160 -8.71 -2.04 4.06
N HIS A 161 -7.93 -2.63 3.15
CA HIS A 161 -7.93 -2.26 1.74
C HIS A 161 -8.31 -3.47 0.88
N TYR A 162 -9.06 -3.21 -0.17
CA TYR A 162 -9.22 -4.11 -1.30
C TYR A 162 -8.13 -3.79 -2.32
N VAL A 163 -7.37 -4.79 -2.70
CA VAL A 163 -6.16 -4.66 -3.51
C VAL A 163 -6.36 -5.41 -4.81
N SER A 164 -6.16 -4.73 -5.93
CA SER A 164 -6.00 -5.34 -7.25
C SER A 164 -4.52 -5.36 -7.59
N PHE A 165 -3.96 -6.53 -7.84
CA PHE A 165 -2.55 -6.71 -8.11
C PHE A 165 -2.31 -7.27 -9.51
N ASN A 166 -1.17 -6.91 -10.10
CA ASN A 166 -0.73 -7.37 -11.43
C ASN A 166 0.78 -7.56 -11.42
N PRO A 167 1.27 -8.72 -10.96
CA PRO A 167 2.68 -9.02 -10.88
C PRO A 167 3.29 -9.20 -12.26
N LYS A 168 4.60 -8.97 -12.34
CA LYS A 168 5.40 -9.33 -13.50
C LYS A 168 6.60 -10.11 -13.03
N VAL A 169 6.92 -11.17 -13.76
CA VAL A 169 8.10 -11.99 -13.55
C VAL A 169 8.89 -12.06 -14.84
N SER A 170 10.20 -11.99 -14.75
CA SER A 170 11.11 -12.15 -15.88
C SER A 170 12.37 -12.88 -15.46
N THR A 171 13.02 -13.54 -16.43
CA THR A 171 14.33 -14.13 -16.23
C THR A 171 15.22 -13.85 -17.43
N SER A 172 16.48 -13.53 -17.18
CA SER A 172 17.52 -13.38 -18.21
C SER A 172 18.43 -14.61 -18.27
N TYR A 173 18.10 -15.70 -17.57
CA TYR A 173 18.90 -16.91 -17.55
C TYR A 173 18.96 -17.54 -18.94
N LEU A 174 20.20 -17.81 -19.38
CA LEU A 174 20.49 -18.44 -20.68
C LEU A 174 20.73 -19.96 -20.47
N GLY A 175 19.68 -20.67 -20.05
CA GLY A 175 19.72 -22.11 -19.92
C GLY A 175 19.57 -22.85 -21.24
N GLU A 176 19.61 -24.17 -21.19
CA GLU A 176 19.29 -25.03 -22.34
C GLU A 176 17.81 -24.90 -22.72
N GLY A 177 17.51 -24.84 -24.00
CA GLY A 177 16.15 -24.80 -24.52
C GLY A 177 15.68 -23.39 -24.92
N ASP A 178 14.78 -22.78 -24.18
CA ASP A 178 14.15 -21.48 -24.49
C ASP A 178 14.57 -20.41 -23.44
N PRO A 179 15.68 -19.71 -23.68
CA PRO A 179 16.21 -18.76 -22.70
C PRO A 179 15.22 -17.62 -22.44
N GLY A 180 15.08 -17.24 -21.15
CA GLY A 180 14.20 -16.16 -20.75
C GLY A 180 12.70 -16.49 -20.76
N ASN A 181 12.28 -17.70 -21.15
CA ASN A 181 10.89 -18.09 -21.14
C ASN A 181 10.41 -18.36 -19.71
N ILE A 182 9.44 -17.60 -19.25
CA ILE A 182 8.86 -17.72 -17.90
C ILE A 182 8.02 -19.00 -17.72
N ASN A 183 7.58 -19.63 -18.79
CA ASN A 183 6.86 -20.91 -18.74
C ASN A 183 7.80 -22.14 -18.68
N ASN A 184 9.10 -21.93 -18.88
CA ASN A 184 10.09 -22.97 -18.74
C ASN A 184 10.69 -22.96 -17.32
N LEU A 185 10.18 -23.83 -16.44
CA LEU A 185 10.61 -23.92 -15.04
C LEU A 185 12.10 -24.22 -14.87
N ASN A 186 12.77 -24.79 -15.89
CA ASN A 186 14.22 -25.01 -15.86
C ASN A 186 15.05 -23.72 -15.86
N ASN A 187 14.44 -22.58 -16.22
CA ASN A 187 15.07 -21.27 -16.17
C ASN A 187 15.08 -20.64 -14.76
N PHE A 188 14.39 -21.29 -13.81
CA PHE A 188 14.25 -20.80 -12.44
C PHE A 188 14.99 -21.73 -11.46
N TYR A 189 15.00 -21.32 -10.21
CA TYR A 189 15.66 -22.07 -9.13
C TYR A 189 15.02 -23.45 -8.96
N ASN A 190 15.78 -24.52 -9.25
CA ASN A 190 15.27 -25.88 -9.30
C ASN A 190 14.51 -26.36 -8.05
N PRO A 191 14.89 -26.00 -6.80
CA PRO A 191 14.16 -26.39 -5.62
C PRO A 191 12.69 -25.91 -5.57
N TRP A 192 12.31 -24.88 -6.31
CA TRP A 192 10.92 -24.40 -6.36
C TRP A 192 9.98 -25.37 -7.10
N SER A 193 10.52 -26.15 -8.04
CA SER A 193 9.75 -27.09 -8.86
C SER A 193 9.51 -28.44 -8.18
N ARG A 194 9.74 -28.56 -6.87
CA ARG A 194 9.54 -29.79 -6.13
C ARG A 194 8.12 -29.89 -5.57
N PRO A 195 7.50 -31.10 -5.57
CA PRO A 195 6.20 -31.30 -4.93
C PRO A 195 6.18 -30.73 -3.49
N PRO A 196 5.07 -30.09 -3.04
CA PRO A 196 3.73 -30.13 -3.64
C PRO A 196 3.43 -29.08 -4.72
N LEU A 197 4.32 -28.15 -5.02
CA LEU A 197 4.08 -27.09 -6.00
C LEU A 197 4.59 -27.50 -7.37
N GLU A 198 3.67 -27.62 -8.32
CA GLU A 198 4.01 -27.91 -9.72
C GLU A 198 4.41 -26.65 -10.50
N ASN A 199 3.92 -25.47 -10.10
CA ASN A 199 4.25 -24.17 -10.70
C ASN A 199 4.35 -23.09 -9.64
N PRO A 200 5.56 -22.62 -9.27
CA PRO A 200 5.76 -21.59 -8.27
C PRO A 200 5.57 -20.16 -8.82
N ILE A 201 5.31 -20.00 -10.12
CA ILE A 201 5.23 -18.70 -10.78
C ILE A 201 3.84 -18.51 -11.39
N ASP A 202 3.17 -17.43 -11.01
CA ASP A 202 1.90 -17.01 -11.59
C ASP A 202 1.92 -15.50 -11.82
N VAL A 203 1.90 -15.08 -13.07
CA VAL A 203 1.82 -13.68 -13.50
C VAL A 203 0.39 -13.23 -13.79
N SER A 204 -0.60 -14.04 -13.50
CA SER A 204 -2.00 -13.65 -13.61
C SER A 204 -2.32 -12.58 -12.57
N GLY A 205 -2.96 -11.50 -13.01
CA GLY A 205 -3.46 -10.49 -12.08
C GLY A 205 -4.63 -11.03 -11.26
N GLY A 206 -4.79 -10.47 -10.07
CA GLY A 206 -5.83 -10.88 -9.16
C GLY A 206 -6.28 -9.77 -8.22
N SER A 207 -7.07 -10.15 -7.23
CA SER A 207 -7.48 -9.24 -6.16
C SER A 207 -7.54 -9.95 -4.82
N THR A 208 -7.29 -9.19 -3.77
CA THR A 208 -7.32 -9.67 -2.39
C THR A 208 -7.69 -8.56 -1.42
N TRP A 209 -7.89 -8.93 -0.17
CA TRP A 209 -7.95 -7.97 0.92
C TRP A 209 -6.60 -7.84 1.62
N SER A 210 -6.39 -6.70 2.27
CA SER A 210 -5.26 -6.48 3.15
C SER A 210 -5.69 -5.78 4.43
N VAL A 211 -4.96 -6.01 5.51
CA VAL A 211 -5.03 -5.20 6.73
C VAL A 211 -3.92 -4.16 6.65
N VAL A 212 -4.26 -2.93 6.97
CA VAL A 212 -3.36 -1.79 6.97
C VAL A 212 -3.31 -1.17 8.35
N SER A 213 -2.10 -0.90 8.84
CA SER A 213 -1.88 -0.16 10.08
C SER A 213 -0.79 0.89 9.88
N SER A 214 -0.94 2.04 10.51
CA SER A 214 0.04 3.12 10.43
C SER A 214 0.31 3.75 11.78
N ILE A 215 1.50 4.31 11.91
CA ILE A 215 1.86 5.27 12.94
C ILE A 215 2.40 6.52 12.26
N GLY A 216 1.92 7.68 12.64
CA GLY A 216 2.30 8.91 11.96
C GLY A 216 2.13 10.16 12.80
N VAL A 217 2.44 11.27 12.18
CA VAL A 217 2.28 12.60 12.76
C VAL A 217 1.80 13.56 11.68
N ARG A 218 0.85 14.42 12.05
CA ARG A 218 0.47 15.60 11.25
C ARG A 218 1.15 16.83 11.83
N TYR A 219 1.64 17.66 10.94
CA TYR A 219 2.19 18.97 11.26
C TYR A 219 1.30 20.07 10.70
N LYS A 220 0.77 20.91 11.57
CA LYS A 220 -0.07 22.06 11.20
C LYS A 220 0.73 23.11 10.44
N LEU A 221 0.51 23.21 9.14
CA LEU A 221 1.23 24.15 8.28
C LEU A 221 0.60 25.54 8.35
N ASN A 222 -0.72 25.61 8.15
CA ASN A 222 -1.54 26.81 8.24
C ASN A 222 -2.99 26.45 8.61
N THR A 223 -3.92 27.40 8.56
CA THR A 223 -5.33 27.16 8.90
C THR A 223 -6.02 26.14 8.02
N MET A 224 -5.57 25.99 6.77
CA MET A 224 -6.23 25.18 5.75
C MET A 224 -5.44 23.94 5.35
N ALA A 225 -4.24 23.71 5.91
CA ALA A 225 -3.41 22.60 5.47
C ALA A 225 -2.46 22.04 6.53
N ASP A 226 -2.25 20.71 6.44
CA ASP A 226 -1.28 19.96 7.23
C ASP A 226 -0.29 19.24 6.32
N LEU A 227 0.93 19.03 6.83
CA LEU A 227 1.83 18.00 6.34
C LEU A 227 1.64 16.74 7.18
N MET A 228 1.77 15.59 6.55
CA MET A 228 1.69 14.28 7.20
C MET A 228 2.96 13.49 6.93
N LEU A 229 3.47 12.82 7.95
CA LEU A 229 4.46 11.77 7.84
C LEU A 229 3.88 10.52 8.49
N ASP A 230 3.87 9.40 7.78
CA ASP A 230 3.20 8.18 8.17
C ASP A 230 4.05 6.97 7.77
N LEU A 231 4.32 6.06 8.69
CA LEU A 231 4.92 4.76 8.45
C LEU A 231 3.80 3.72 8.50
N ARG A 232 3.55 3.11 7.34
CA ARG A 232 2.49 2.13 7.13
C ARG A 232 3.05 0.73 7.01
N GLY A 233 2.39 -0.22 7.67
CA GLY A 233 2.51 -1.64 7.42
C GLY A 233 1.21 -2.16 6.77
N GLN A 234 1.34 -2.95 5.72
CA GLN A 234 0.23 -3.58 5.03
C GLN A 234 0.48 -5.08 4.87
N TYR A 235 -0.44 -5.91 5.35
CA TYR A 235 -0.40 -7.36 5.23
C TYR A 235 -1.46 -7.84 4.24
N TYR A 236 -1.05 -8.53 3.20
CA TYR A 236 -1.94 -9.07 2.17
C TYR A 236 -2.44 -10.47 2.57
N PHE A 237 -3.70 -10.79 2.24
CA PHE A 237 -4.25 -12.14 2.43
C PHE A 237 -4.06 -13.03 1.20
N ASN A 238 -2.99 -12.77 0.45
CA ASN A 238 -2.61 -13.53 -0.74
C ASN A 238 -1.08 -13.56 -0.84
N ASP A 239 -0.54 -14.64 -1.35
CA ASP A 239 0.88 -14.92 -1.50
C ASP A 239 1.35 -14.86 -2.96
N TRP A 240 0.52 -14.27 -3.84
CA TRP A 240 0.79 -14.13 -5.27
C TRP A 240 0.94 -12.67 -5.72
N ILE A 241 1.10 -11.76 -4.77
CA ILE A 241 1.18 -10.32 -5.06
C ILE A 241 2.45 -9.98 -5.85
N ASP A 242 3.51 -10.74 -5.63
CA ASP A 242 4.80 -10.62 -6.31
C ASP A 242 4.95 -11.58 -7.52
N GLY A 243 3.98 -12.48 -7.73
CA GLY A 243 3.97 -13.48 -8.81
C GLY A 243 4.82 -14.70 -8.54
N LEU A 244 5.32 -14.89 -7.31
CA LEU A 244 6.12 -16.03 -6.88
C LEU A 244 5.55 -16.61 -5.60
N ASN A 245 5.36 -17.95 -5.56
CA ASN A 245 4.96 -18.65 -4.35
C ASN A 245 5.62 -20.03 -4.36
N HIS A 246 6.73 -20.16 -3.67
CA HIS A 246 7.53 -21.40 -3.70
C HIS A 246 7.44 -22.23 -2.42
N GLN A 247 6.70 -21.80 -1.41
CA GLN A 247 6.41 -22.52 -0.15
C GLN A 247 7.64 -23.08 0.59
N LEU A 248 8.81 -22.52 0.35
CA LEU A 248 10.00 -22.88 1.12
C LEU A 248 9.87 -22.35 2.55
N GLU A 249 10.48 -23.04 3.51
CA GLU A 249 10.32 -22.74 4.95
C GLU A 249 10.61 -21.27 5.32
N TYR A 250 11.48 -20.62 4.57
CA TYR A 250 11.88 -19.22 4.80
C TYR A 250 10.83 -18.22 4.31
N ASN A 251 9.97 -18.59 3.37
CA ASN A 251 9.09 -17.66 2.63
C ASN A 251 7.64 -18.14 2.49
N LYS A 252 7.19 -19.13 3.23
CA LYS A 252 5.83 -19.70 3.16
C LYS A 252 4.68 -18.80 3.67
N TYR A 253 4.95 -17.57 3.96
CA TYR A 253 3.97 -16.64 4.53
C TYR A 253 3.58 -15.57 3.51
N ASN A 254 2.35 -15.07 3.62
CA ASN A 254 1.83 -14.01 2.76
C ASN A 254 2.71 -12.75 2.74
N ASP A 255 2.62 -12.01 1.67
CA ASP A 255 3.38 -10.79 1.40
C ASP A 255 3.05 -9.63 2.33
N TRP A 256 4.04 -8.75 2.51
CA TRP A 256 3.93 -7.53 3.30
C TRP A 256 4.50 -6.33 2.54
N LEU A 257 3.91 -5.18 2.78
CA LEU A 257 4.42 -3.90 2.31
C LEU A 257 4.68 -2.97 3.50
N VAL A 258 5.81 -2.30 3.48
CA VAL A 258 6.08 -1.16 4.36
C VAL A 258 6.17 0.09 3.49
N TRP A 259 5.44 1.14 3.85
CA TRP A 259 5.37 2.37 3.08
C TRP A 259 5.61 3.58 3.99
N LEU A 260 6.66 4.35 3.70
CA LEU A 260 6.91 5.63 4.33
C LEU A 260 6.22 6.73 3.51
N ASN A 261 5.11 7.25 4.00
CA ASN A 261 4.32 8.26 3.33
C ASN A 261 4.68 9.66 3.79
N VAL A 262 4.84 10.57 2.84
CA VAL A 262 4.75 12.01 3.04
C VAL A 262 3.45 12.48 2.40
N GLY A 263 2.64 13.26 3.12
CA GLY A 263 1.34 13.73 2.66
C GLY A 263 1.16 15.22 2.81
N TYR A 264 0.37 15.78 1.92
CA TYR A 264 -0.18 17.13 2.04
C TYR A 264 -1.69 17.04 2.11
N ILE A 265 -2.27 17.51 3.20
CA ILE A 265 -3.71 17.43 3.50
C ILE A 265 -4.27 18.84 3.49
N TYR A 266 -5.35 19.04 2.75
CA TYR A 266 -6.07 20.31 2.64
C TYR A 266 -7.48 20.20 3.21
N TYR A 267 -7.91 21.18 3.97
CA TYR A 267 -9.25 21.28 4.55
C TYR A 267 -10.20 21.92 3.55
N LEU A 268 -11.35 21.29 3.34
CA LEU A 268 -12.36 21.77 2.37
C LEU A 268 -13.34 22.77 2.97
N ASP A 269 -13.43 22.84 4.31
CA ASP A 269 -14.37 23.68 5.07
C ASP A 269 -13.61 24.69 5.93
#